data_bc1d1090b3aeb94bd58d51dc6a62980d
#
_entry.id   bc1d1090b3aeb94bd58d51dc6a62980d
#
_cell.length_a   1.000
_cell.length_b   1.000
_cell.length_c   1.000
_cell.angle_alpha   90.00
_cell.angle_beta   90.00
_cell.angle_gamma   90.00
#
_symmetry.space_group_name_H-M   'P 1'
#
loop_
_entity.id
_entity.type
_entity.pdbx_description
1 polymer ?
#
loop_
_entity_poly.entity_id
_entity_poly.type
_entity_poly.pdbx_seq_one_letter_code
_entity_poly.pdbx_strand_id
1 'polypeptide(L)'
;MLIGIAYLALFLAAGLLLARWAVPDGSPAVAVPLGCGFGVSLLAALPAGFALVCGFTLRAVWLAAAGAALLCAVLIFAGRGHIRFARDPDRGAMWLCLLPVLAVTLYLLHTHVLHKVNGTLHTGQSCYGDMPMHLGFIEYIAQSGQFPPRYPLLAGAHRFGYPFLCETVSSVFRLLGAGRRAAYLLPMVPAFVSVYGMFWQLARRMLGSAGKVCLAFYLFFMGSGFGFAYFLKDAATFKDIFTGFYTTPTNYTTKNIVWVNPIVDLLIPQRATLFGWCVLFAALGMLLYYPARPL
;
A
#
# COMPACT_ATOMS: atom_id res chain seq x y z
N MET A 1 -18.30 -0.78 8.49
CA MET A 1 -17.45 -1.42 7.47
C MET A 1 -17.88 -1.08 6.04
N LEU A 2 -19.13 -1.21 5.65
CA LEU A 2 -19.62 -0.89 4.29
C LEU A 2 -19.30 0.56 3.85
N ILE A 3 -19.50 1.53 4.74
CA ILE A 3 -19.16 2.95 4.46
C ILE A 3 -17.67 3.11 4.15
N GLY A 4 -16.79 2.46 4.91
CA GLY A 4 -15.35 2.51 4.64
C GLY A 4 -14.97 1.89 3.30
N ILE A 5 -15.61 0.78 2.89
CA ILE A 5 -15.40 0.16 1.58
C ILE A 5 -15.88 1.09 0.46
N ALA A 6 -17.07 1.69 0.61
CA ALA A 6 -17.60 2.66 -0.37
C ALA A 6 -16.69 3.90 -0.48
N TYR A 7 -16.19 4.38 0.66
CA TYR A 7 -15.23 5.48 0.71
C TYR A 7 -13.94 5.14 -0.04
N LEU A 8 -13.34 3.96 0.23
CA LEU A 8 -12.17 3.50 -0.50
C LEU A 8 -12.44 3.40 -2.01
N ALA A 9 -13.58 2.80 -2.39
CA ALA A 9 -13.96 2.65 -3.79
C ALA A 9 -14.08 3.99 -4.51
N LEU A 10 -14.62 5.04 -3.86
CA LEU A 10 -14.70 6.40 -4.42
C LEU A 10 -13.29 6.94 -4.73
N PHE A 11 -12.34 6.81 -3.80
CA PHE A 11 -10.98 7.31 -4.01
C PHE A 11 -10.23 6.51 -5.07
N LEU A 12 -10.44 5.19 -5.12
CA LEU A 12 -9.87 4.37 -6.18
C LEU A 12 -10.48 4.69 -7.55
N ALA A 13 -11.79 4.98 -7.62
CA ALA A 13 -12.42 5.45 -8.85
C ALA A 13 -11.84 6.80 -9.30
N ALA A 14 -11.67 7.76 -8.40
CA ALA A 14 -11.02 9.03 -8.69
C ALA A 14 -9.58 8.82 -9.19
N GLY A 15 -8.82 7.94 -8.55
CA GLY A 15 -7.47 7.58 -8.97
C GLY A 15 -7.42 6.93 -10.35
N LEU A 16 -8.35 6.01 -10.66
CA LEU A 16 -8.45 5.37 -11.96
C LEU A 16 -8.80 6.37 -13.07
N LEU A 17 -9.74 7.27 -12.82
CA LEU A 17 -10.09 8.34 -13.76
C LEU A 17 -8.91 9.27 -13.99
N LEU A 18 -8.18 9.64 -12.93
CA LEU A 18 -6.98 10.45 -13.03
C LEU A 18 -5.88 9.75 -13.83
N ALA A 19 -5.67 8.44 -13.58
CA ALA A 19 -4.71 7.65 -14.35
C ALA A 19 -5.09 7.58 -15.84
N ARG A 20 -6.37 7.43 -16.14
CA ARG A 20 -6.89 7.45 -17.52
C ARG A 20 -6.75 8.81 -18.18
N TRP A 21 -6.99 9.88 -17.45
CA TRP A 21 -6.79 11.22 -17.94
C TRP A 21 -5.30 11.52 -18.21
N ALA A 22 -4.44 11.08 -17.28
CA ALA A 22 -3.00 11.27 -17.37
C ALA A 22 -2.34 10.41 -18.44
N VAL A 23 -2.80 9.17 -18.66
CA VAL A 23 -2.28 8.22 -19.66
C VAL A 23 -3.46 7.70 -20.52
N PRO A 24 -4.00 8.52 -21.44
CA PRO A 24 -5.23 8.21 -22.20
C PRO A 24 -5.12 6.91 -23.02
N ASP A 25 -3.95 6.67 -23.61
CA ASP A 25 -3.65 5.49 -24.42
C ASP A 25 -3.07 4.33 -23.60
N GLY A 26 -3.07 4.46 -22.27
CA GLY A 26 -2.57 3.43 -21.36
C GLY A 26 -3.43 2.17 -21.37
N SER A 27 -2.80 0.99 -21.38
CA SER A 27 -3.51 -0.27 -21.18
C SER A 27 -4.09 -0.38 -19.77
N PRO A 28 -5.08 -1.25 -19.51
CA PRO A 28 -5.52 -1.54 -18.16
C PRO A 28 -4.39 -2.00 -17.22
N ALA A 29 -3.36 -2.64 -17.77
CA ALA A 29 -2.18 -3.07 -17.03
C ALA A 29 -1.35 -1.89 -16.48
N VAL A 30 -1.42 -0.73 -17.12
CA VAL A 30 -0.84 0.54 -16.63
C VAL A 30 -1.85 1.29 -15.76
N ALA A 31 -3.08 1.43 -16.25
CA ALA A 31 -4.07 2.30 -15.61
C ALA A 31 -4.50 1.81 -14.22
N VAL A 32 -4.61 0.49 -14.01
CA VAL A 32 -5.05 -0.06 -12.72
C VAL A 32 -4.01 0.19 -11.62
N PRO A 33 -2.73 -0.22 -11.76
CA PRO A 33 -1.72 0.07 -10.73
C PRO A 33 -1.50 1.57 -10.50
N LEU A 34 -1.44 2.35 -11.57
CA LEU A 34 -1.28 3.81 -11.47
C LEU A 34 -2.49 4.45 -10.78
N GLY A 35 -3.70 4.00 -11.12
CA GLY A 35 -4.94 4.47 -10.51
C GLY A 35 -5.05 4.10 -9.03
N CYS A 36 -4.59 2.91 -8.64
CA CYS A 36 -4.45 2.55 -7.22
C CYS A 36 -3.49 3.50 -6.50
N GLY A 37 -2.35 3.82 -7.11
CA GLY A 37 -1.38 4.77 -6.55
C GLY A 37 -1.96 6.17 -6.37
N PHE A 38 -2.62 6.70 -7.39
CA PHE A 38 -3.30 8.00 -7.30
C PHE A 38 -4.44 7.97 -6.28
N GLY A 39 -5.26 6.91 -6.27
CA GLY A 39 -6.36 6.77 -5.32
C GLY A 39 -5.90 6.75 -3.87
N VAL A 40 -4.84 6.00 -3.57
CA VAL A 40 -4.22 5.96 -2.24
C VAL A 40 -3.59 7.31 -1.88
N SER A 41 -2.94 7.99 -2.83
CA SER A 41 -2.38 9.33 -2.62
C SER A 41 -3.45 10.37 -2.32
N LEU A 42 -4.57 10.36 -3.06
CA LEU A 42 -5.72 11.22 -2.79
C LEU A 42 -6.36 10.90 -1.44
N LEU A 43 -6.46 9.61 -1.08
CA LEU A 43 -6.99 9.15 0.20
C LEU A 43 -6.13 9.61 1.40
N ALA A 44 -4.83 9.77 1.21
CA ALA A 44 -3.94 10.34 2.21
C ALA A 44 -4.01 11.88 2.25
N ALA A 45 -4.01 12.53 1.07
CA ALA A 45 -3.86 13.97 0.95
C ALA A 45 -5.15 14.75 1.24
N LEU A 46 -6.31 14.34 0.69
CA LEU A 46 -7.52 15.13 0.81
C LEU A 46 -8.07 15.23 2.25
N PRO A 47 -8.23 14.11 2.99
CA PRO A 47 -8.67 14.19 4.39
C PRO A 47 -7.69 15.00 5.25
N ALA A 48 -6.38 14.82 5.05
CA ALA A 48 -5.35 15.58 5.75
C ALA A 48 -5.40 17.08 5.42
N GLY A 49 -5.59 17.42 4.14
CA GLY A 49 -5.73 18.81 3.69
C GLY A 49 -6.93 19.52 4.31
N PHE A 50 -8.10 18.88 4.31
CA PHE A 50 -9.29 19.44 4.98
C PHE A 50 -9.13 19.47 6.50
N ALA A 51 -8.41 18.53 7.07
CA ALA A 51 -8.15 18.50 8.51
C ALA A 51 -7.28 19.68 8.99
N LEU A 52 -6.47 20.29 8.14
CA LEU A 52 -5.74 21.50 8.48
C LEU A 52 -6.68 22.68 8.84
N VAL A 53 -7.90 22.67 8.29
CA VAL A 53 -8.89 23.75 8.52
C VAL A 53 -9.89 23.39 9.60
N CYS A 54 -10.41 22.17 9.60
CA CYS A 54 -11.51 21.77 10.49
C CYS A 54 -11.17 20.67 11.49
N GLY A 55 -9.86 20.40 11.69
CA GLY A 55 -9.39 19.28 12.52
C GLY A 55 -9.63 17.93 11.86
N PHE A 56 -9.05 16.86 12.44
CA PHE A 56 -9.23 15.50 11.93
C PHE A 56 -10.57 14.92 12.41
N THR A 57 -11.64 15.31 11.76
CA THR A 57 -13.04 15.03 12.13
C THR A 57 -13.80 14.41 10.99
N LEU A 58 -15.00 13.89 11.25
CA LEU A 58 -15.92 13.42 10.21
C LEU A 58 -16.23 14.51 9.17
N ARG A 59 -16.19 15.79 9.53
CA ARG A 59 -16.36 16.89 8.56
C ARG A 59 -15.24 16.87 7.52
N ALA A 60 -13.97 16.76 7.95
CA ALA A 60 -12.84 16.66 7.02
C ALA A 60 -12.96 15.43 6.12
N VAL A 61 -13.38 14.29 6.67
CA VAL A 61 -13.59 13.04 5.94
C VAL A 61 -14.66 13.18 4.86
N TRP A 62 -15.81 13.78 5.17
CA TRP A 62 -16.88 13.97 4.19
C TRP A 62 -16.58 15.07 3.17
N LEU A 63 -15.86 16.14 3.55
CA LEU A 63 -15.37 17.14 2.60
C LEU A 63 -14.39 16.52 1.62
N ALA A 64 -13.52 15.63 2.08
CA ALA A 64 -12.61 14.88 1.21
C ALA A 64 -13.37 13.96 0.24
N ALA A 65 -14.45 13.28 0.70
CA ALA A 65 -15.32 12.50 -0.18
C ALA A 65 -16.00 13.37 -1.24
N ALA A 66 -16.52 14.53 -0.85
CA ALA A 66 -17.12 15.49 -1.78
C ALA A 66 -16.09 15.99 -2.81
N GLY A 67 -14.87 16.31 -2.38
CA GLY A 67 -13.77 16.68 -3.26
C GLY A 67 -13.39 15.56 -4.23
N ALA A 68 -13.31 14.31 -3.78
CA ALA A 68 -13.06 13.15 -4.64
C ALA A 68 -14.19 12.91 -5.64
N ALA A 69 -15.46 13.06 -5.21
CA ALA A 69 -16.62 12.95 -6.11
C ALA A 69 -16.64 14.06 -7.16
N LEU A 70 -16.34 15.30 -6.75
CA LEU A 70 -16.21 16.42 -7.69
C LEU A 70 -15.08 16.16 -8.70
N LEU A 71 -13.92 15.69 -8.24
CA LEU A 71 -12.81 15.29 -9.13
C LEU A 71 -13.27 14.23 -10.13
N CYS A 72 -13.99 13.18 -9.69
CA CYS A 72 -14.57 12.19 -10.59
C CYS A 72 -15.47 12.84 -11.64
N ALA A 73 -16.37 13.72 -11.23
CA ALA A 73 -17.28 14.42 -12.15
C ALA A 73 -16.49 15.23 -13.18
N VAL A 74 -15.54 16.05 -12.74
CA VAL A 74 -14.68 16.87 -13.62
C VAL A 74 -13.93 16.00 -14.62
N LEU A 75 -13.30 14.90 -14.18
CA LEU A 75 -12.53 14.01 -15.04
C LEU A 75 -13.42 13.26 -16.05
N ILE A 76 -14.65 12.88 -15.67
CA ILE A 76 -15.62 12.27 -16.58
C ILE A 76 -16.03 13.28 -17.66
N PHE A 77 -16.31 14.53 -17.29
CA PHE A 77 -16.69 15.55 -18.27
C PHE A 77 -15.51 15.95 -19.19
N ALA A 78 -14.32 16.14 -18.62
CA ALA A 78 -13.12 16.49 -19.39
C ALA A 78 -12.59 15.33 -20.24
N GLY A 79 -12.77 14.08 -19.79
CA GLY A 79 -12.26 12.88 -20.44
C GLY A 79 -13.16 12.28 -21.53
N ARG A 80 -14.34 12.88 -21.79
CA ARG A 80 -15.26 12.36 -22.82
C ARG A 80 -14.61 12.37 -24.21
N GLY A 81 -14.48 11.16 -24.79
CA GLY A 81 -13.90 10.98 -26.13
C GLY A 81 -12.38 10.78 -26.18
N HIS A 82 -11.64 10.87 -25.06
CA HIS A 82 -10.18 10.75 -25.05
C HIS A 82 -9.69 9.38 -24.53
N ILE A 83 -10.56 8.57 -23.90
CA ILE A 83 -10.15 7.29 -23.30
C ILE A 83 -10.12 6.21 -24.38
N ARG A 84 -8.93 5.75 -24.72
CA ARG A 84 -8.70 4.60 -25.59
C ARG A 84 -8.11 3.44 -24.79
N PHE A 85 -8.58 2.22 -25.05
CA PHE A 85 -8.04 1.02 -24.42
C PHE A 85 -6.96 0.41 -25.33
N ALA A 86 -5.70 0.73 -25.07
CA ALA A 86 -4.61 0.05 -25.75
C ALA A 86 -4.53 -1.42 -25.29
N ARG A 87 -4.17 -2.30 -26.22
CA ARG A 87 -3.82 -3.68 -25.87
C ARG A 87 -2.39 -3.72 -25.35
N ASP A 88 -2.19 -4.42 -24.26
CA ASP A 88 -0.86 -4.71 -23.73
C ASP A 88 -0.58 -6.19 -24.02
N PRO A 89 0.39 -6.51 -24.88
CA PRO A 89 0.72 -7.89 -25.23
C PRO A 89 1.26 -8.67 -24.03
N ASP A 90 1.89 -7.99 -23.07
CA ASP A 90 2.48 -8.59 -21.87
C ASP A 90 1.53 -8.64 -20.67
N ARG A 91 0.26 -8.21 -20.82
CA ARG A 91 -0.71 -8.18 -19.73
C ARG A 91 -0.87 -9.54 -19.05
N GLY A 92 -0.93 -10.61 -19.83
CA GLY A 92 -1.03 -11.97 -19.30
C GLY A 92 0.20 -12.36 -18.47
N ALA A 93 1.39 -12.09 -18.99
CA ALA A 93 2.64 -12.33 -18.27
C ALA A 93 2.74 -11.51 -17.00
N MET A 94 2.32 -10.25 -17.03
CA MET A 94 2.27 -9.39 -15.84
C MET A 94 1.40 -10.01 -14.74
N TRP A 95 0.14 -10.34 -15.04
CA TRP A 95 -0.75 -10.88 -14.01
C TRP A 95 -0.31 -12.26 -13.53
N LEU A 96 0.20 -13.10 -14.42
CA LEU A 96 0.76 -14.41 -14.05
C LEU A 96 1.97 -14.26 -13.09
N CYS A 97 2.77 -13.21 -13.27
CA CYS A 97 3.89 -12.91 -12.40
C CYS A 97 3.42 -12.31 -11.05
N LEU A 98 2.50 -11.34 -11.05
CA LEU A 98 2.10 -10.58 -9.88
C LEU A 98 1.16 -11.36 -8.94
N LEU A 99 0.23 -12.14 -9.49
CA LEU A 99 -0.82 -12.80 -8.69
C LEU A 99 -0.28 -13.75 -7.61
N PRO A 100 0.74 -14.60 -7.87
CA PRO A 100 1.30 -15.45 -6.82
C PRO A 100 1.91 -14.64 -5.66
N VAL A 101 2.65 -13.57 -5.98
CA VAL A 101 3.26 -12.71 -4.95
C VAL A 101 2.21 -11.92 -4.19
N LEU A 102 1.18 -11.44 -4.88
CA LEU A 102 0.04 -10.78 -4.24
C LEU A 102 -0.72 -11.76 -3.32
N ALA A 103 -0.93 -13.00 -3.75
CA ALA A 103 -1.57 -14.03 -2.92
C ALA A 103 -0.76 -14.31 -1.65
N VAL A 104 0.56 -14.47 -1.75
CA VAL A 104 1.46 -14.61 -0.59
C VAL A 104 1.37 -13.37 0.30
N THR A 105 1.40 -12.18 -0.28
CA THR A 105 1.27 -10.91 0.48
C THR A 105 -0.05 -10.84 1.23
N LEU A 106 -1.17 -11.18 0.59
CA LEU A 106 -2.50 -11.21 1.24
C LEU A 106 -2.58 -12.25 2.35
N TYR A 107 -1.96 -13.42 2.15
CA TYR A 107 -1.82 -14.44 3.18
C TYR A 107 -1.03 -13.90 4.39
N LEU A 108 0.11 -13.25 4.15
CA LEU A 108 0.92 -12.64 5.21
C LEU A 108 0.17 -11.50 5.92
N LEU A 109 -0.52 -10.64 5.19
CA LEU A 109 -1.39 -9.62 5.78
C LEU A 109 -2.48 -10.23 6.66
N HIS A 110 -3.02 -11.38 6.27
CA HIS A 110 -4.03 -12.09 7.05
C HIS A 110 -3.47 -12.71 8.33
N THR A 111 -2.28 -13.30 8.27
CA THR A 111 -1.69 -14.10 9.36
C THR A 111 -0.74 -13.32 10.26
N HIS A 112 -0.05 -12.28 9.73
CA HIS A 112 0.96 -11.52 10.47
C HIS A 112 0.47 -10.17 10.96
N VAL A 113 -0.60 -9.61 10.37
CA VAL A 113 -1.09 -8.28 10.71
C VAL A 113 -2.46 -8.36 11.36
N LEU A 114 -2.53 -8.13 12.68
CA LEU A 114 -3.78 -8.04 13.44
C LEU A 114 -4.73 -9.23 13.19
N HIS A 115 -4.23 -10.46 13.17
CA HIS A 115 -5.07 -11.62 13.03
C HIS A 115 -5.86 -11.92 14.33
N LYS A 116 -7.02 -12.49 14.19
CA LYS A 116 -7.92 -12.74 15.33
C LYS A 116 -7.76 -14.17 15.82
N VAL A 117 -7.37 -14.32 17.08
CA VAL A 117 -7.29 -15.61 17.77
C VAL A 117 -8.14 -15.54 19.04
N ASN A 118 -9.12 -16.42 19.18
CA ASN A 118 -9.99 -16.50 20.36
C ASN A 118 -10.59 -15.13 20.80
N GLY A 119 -10.96 -14.29 19.82
CA GLY A 119 -11.55 -12.99 20.09
C GLY A 119 -10.55 -11.84 20.27
N THR A 120 -9.28 -12.12 20.49
CA THR A 120 -8.19 -11.13 20.64
C THR A 120 -7.44 -10.90 19.34
N LEU A 121 -6.83 -9.71 19.19
CA LEU A 121 -6.00 -9.36 18.04
C LEU A 121 -4.54 -9.65 18.36
N HIS A 122 -3.90 -10.40 17.49
CA HIS A 122 -2.50 -10.78 17.59
C HIS A 122 -1.73 -10.26 16.38
N THR A 123 -0.43 -10.06 16.54
CA THR A 123 0.49 -9.71 15.46
C THR A 123 1.54 -10.80 15.30
N GLY A 124 1.96 -11.06 14.06
CA GLY A 124 3.04 -11.99 13.76
C GLY A 124 4.42 -11.34 13.85
N GLN A 125 5.44 -12.13 13.57
CA GLN A 125 6.86 -11.81 13.80
C GLN A 125 7.33 -10.46 13.25
N SER A 126 7.10 -10.18 11.97
CA SER A 126 7.61 -8.96 11.33
C SER A 126 6.91 -7.68 11.79
N CYS A 127 5.74 -7.80 12.43
CA CYS A 127 4.89 -6.65 12.77
C CYS A 127 4.80 -6.37 14.27
N TYR A 128 5.24 -7.29 15.14
CA TYR A 128 4.93 -7.20 16.58
C TYR A 128 5.53 -5.96 17.25
N GLY A 129 6.73 -5.56 16.85
CA GLY A 129 7.45 -4.44 17.49
C GLY A 129 6.79 -3.09 17.21
N ASP A 130 6.43 -2.83 15.96
CA ASP A 130 5.93 -1.53 15.52
C ASP A 130 4.40 -1.39 15.64
N MET A 131 3.67 -2.51 15.71
CA MET A 131 2.21 -2.51 15.69
C MET A 131 1.55 -1.69 16.82
N PRO A 132 2.01 -1.76 18.08
CA PRO A 132 1.43 -0.95 19.15
C PRO A 132 1.57 0.54 18.86
N MET A 133 2.70 0.97 18.30
CA MET A 133 2.97 2.35 17.92
C MET A 133 2.01 2.79 16.79
N HIS A 134 1.91 2.03 15.71
CA HIS A 134 1.02 2.33 14.61
C HIS A 134 -0.45 2.42 15.04
N LEU A 135 -0.91 1.45 15.83
CA LEU A 135 -2.28 1.48 16.38
C LEU A 135 -2.51 2.67 17.30
N GLY A 136 -1.52 3.00 18.15
CA GLY A 136 -1.56 4.18 19.01
C GLY A 136 -1.72 5.46 18.18
N PHE A 137 -0.97 5.61 17.11
CA PHE A 137 -1.07 6.76 16.20
C PHE A 137 -2.43 6.84 15.51
N ILE A 138 -2.90 5.72 14.96
CA ILE A 138 -4.20 5.64 14.27
C ILE A 138 -5.35 6.05 15.23
N GLU A 139 -5.38 5.45 16.42
CA GLU A 139 -6.45 5.74 17.38
C GLU A 139 -6.34 7.18 17.92
N TYR A 140 -5.14 7.67 18.21
CA TYR A 140 -4.94 9.04 18.66
C TYR A 140 -5.43 10.05 17.61
N ILE A 141 -5.03 9.90 16.35
CA ILE A 141 -5.45 10.80 15.28
C ILE A 141 -6.98 10.78 15.11
N ALA A 142 -7.59 9.59 15.17
CA ALA A 142 -9.04 9.44 15.03
C ALA A 142 -9.83 10.03 16.21
N GLN A 143 -9.27 10.01 17.44
CA GLN A 143 -9.99 10.41 18.65
C GLN A 143 -9.69 11.85 19.09
N SER A 144 -8.47 12.35 18.84
CA SER A 144 -8.08 13.69 19.31
C SER A 144 -8.75 14.82 18.53
N GLY A 145 -9.12 14.59 17.28
CA GLY A 145 -9.62 15.63 16.39
C GLY A 145 -8.57 16.70 16.01
N GLN A 146 -7.36 16.61 16.52
CA GLN A 146 -6.29 17.57 16.27
C GLN A 146 -5.54 17.24 14.98
N PHE A 147 -5.23 18.30 14.21
CA PHE A 147 -4.40 18.17 13.01
C PHE A 147 -3.58 19.45 12.76
N PRO A 148 -2.26 19.37 12.51
CA PRO A 148 -1.42 18.17 12.61
C PRO A 148 -1.46 17.50 13.99
N PRO A 149 -1.32 16.16 14.05
CA PRO A 149 -1.39 15.45 15.32
C PRO A 149 -0.17 15.76 16.20
N ARG A 150 -0.33 15.64 17.53
CA ARG A 150 0.77 15.62 18.46
C ARG A 150 1.28 14.20 18.67
N TYR A 151 2.50 14.07 19.17
CA TYR A 151 3.08 12.76 19.45
C TYR A 151 2.45 12.12 20.70
N PRO A 152 1.70 11.01 20.55
CA PRO A 152 0.87 10.50 21.66
C PRO A 152 1.63 9.65 22.68
N LEU A 153 2.87 9.25 22.39
CA LEU A 153 3.62 8.33 23.25
C LEU A 153 4.47 9.03 24.31
N LEU A 154 4.54 10.36 24.27
CA LEU A 154 5.25 11.19 25.26
C LEU A 154 4.28 12.15 25.94
N ALA A 155 4.45 12.31 27.25
CA ALA A 155 3.71 13.32 27.99
C ALA A 155 4.10 14.74 27.54
N GLY A 156 3.11 15.65 27.45
CA GLY A 156 3.31 17.02 26.99
C GLY A 156 3.00 17.26 25.52
N ALA A 157 3.26 18.47 25.05
CA ALA A 157 2.89 18.91 23.70
C ALA A 157 4.06 18.72 22.71
N HIS A 158 4.42 17.48 22.42
CA HIS A 158 5.50 17.19 21.49
C HIS A 158 5.04 17.18 20.04
N ARG A 159 5.88 17.70 19.15
CA ARG A 159 5.65 17.66 17.72
C ARG A 159 5.74 16.22 17.21
N PHE A 160 4.85 15.86 16.29
CA PHE A 160 4.84 14.53 15.66
C PHE A 160 5.96 14.46 14.61
N GLY A 161 7.10 13.87 14.97
CA GLY A 161 8.28 13.74 14.11
C GLY A 161 8.33 12.46 13.27
N TYR A 162 7.22 11.74 13.12
CA TYR A 162 7.12 10.49 12.38
C TYR A 162 6.29 10.67 11.08
N PRO A 163 6.55 9.93 10.00
CA PRO A 163 5.71 9.98 8.79
C PRO A 163 4.30 9.43 9.04
N PHE A 164 3.37 10.27 9.42
CA PHE A 164 2.05 9.87 9.92
C PHE A 164 0.92 9.87 8.87
N LEU A 165 1.17 10.31 7.65
CA LEU A 165 0.10 10.35 6.61
C LEU A 165 -0.47 8.97 6.29
N CYS A 166 0.34 7.90 6.34
CA CYS A 166 -0.15 6.53 6.21
C CYS A 166 -1.08 6.14 7.36
N GLU A 167 -0.90 6.70 8.56
CA GLU A 167 -1.76 6.46 9.71
C GLU A 167 -3.08 7.23 9.60
N THR A 168 -3.05 8.46 9.04
CA THR A 168 -4.27 9.23 8.79
C THR A 168 -5.23 8.48 7.89
N VAL A 169 -4.72 7.73 6.90
CA VAL A 169 -5.55 6.88 6.04
C VAL A 169 -6.36 5.89 6.87
N SER A 170 -5.73 5.17 7.80
CA SER A 170 -6.42 4.23 8.67
C SER A 170 -7.33 4.92 9.69
N SER A 171 -6.95 6.11 10.17
CA SER A 171 -7.77 6.92 11.07
C SER A 171 -9.07 7.37 10.42
N VAL A 172 -9.07 7.64 9.10
CA VAL A 172 -10.31 7.88 8.33
C VAL A 172 -11.27 6.69 8.46
N PHE A 173 -10.78 5.46 8.24
CA PHE A 173 -11.62 4.27 8.36
C PHE A 173 -12.12 4.05 9.79
N ARG A 174 -11.32 4.41 10.80
CA ARG A 174 -11.75 4.38 12.20
C ARG A 174 -12.91 5.36 12.45
N LEU A 175 -12.82 6.59 11.97
CA LEU A 175 -13.90 7.59 12.04
C LEU A 175 -15.16 7.11 11.30
N LEU A 176 -15.02 6.37 10.20
CA LEU A 176 -16.14 5.76 9.47
C LEU A 176 -16.69 4.48 10.12
N GLY A 177 -16.24 4.12 11.32
CA GLY A 177 -16.74 2.98 12.10
C GLY A 177 -16.15 1.63 11.71
N ALA A 178 -15.05 1.59 10.97
CA ALA A 178 -14.37 0.33 10.69
C ALA A 178 -13.64 -0.19 11.94
N GLY A 179 -13.61 -1.51 12.14
CA GLY A 179 -12.78 -2.14 13.16
C GLY A 179 -11.29 -1.95 12.88
N ARG A 180 -10.44 -2.02 13.92
CA ARG A 180 -8.99 -1.77 13.82
C ARG A 180 -8.33 -2.55 12.70
N ARG A 181 -8.59 -3.85 12.61
CA ARG A 181 -8.04 -4.72 11.57
C ARG A 181 -8.43 -4.25 10.16
N ALA A 182 -9.69 -3.98 9.92
CA ALA A 182 -10.17 -3.53 8.62
C ALA A 182 -9.60 -2.15 8.26
N ALA A 183 -9.58 -1.21 9.21
CA ALA A 183 -9.02 0.12 9.02
C ALA A 183 -7.51 0.08 8.68
N TYR A 184 -6.79 -0.89 9.22
CA TYR A 184 -5.37 -1.08 8.95
C TYR A 184 -5.14 -1.73 7.58
N LEU A 185 -5.83 -2.85 7.28
CA LEU A 185 -5.55 -3.71 6.13
C LEU A 185 -6.16 -3.20 4.81
N LEU A 186 -7.38 -2.66 4.85
CA LEU A 186 -8.10 -2.27 3.62
C LEU A 186 -7.28 -1.36 2.69
N PRO A 187 -6.66 -0.28 3.16
CA PRO A 187 -5.91 0.61 2.27
C PRO A 187 -4.57 0.02 1.81
N MET A 188 -4.02 -1.00 2.49
CA MET A 188 -2.77 -1.64 2.09
C MET A 188 -2.94 -2.46 0.80
N VAL A 189 -4.11 -3.05 0.57
CA VAL A 189 -4.35 -3.90 -0.61
C VAL A 189 -4.15 -3.13 -1.93
N PRO A 190 -4.83 -2.00 -2.19
CA PRO A 190 -4.57 -1.22 -3.40
C PRO A 190 -3.14 -0.64 -3.43
N ALA A 191 -2.53 -0.37 -2.28
CA ALA A 191 -1.15 0.07 -2.23
C ALA A 191 -0.19 -1.00 -2.76
N PHE A 192 -0.35 -2.28 -2.38
CA PHE A 192 0.42 -3.39 -2.94
C PHE A 192 0.17 -3.59 -4.43
N VAL A 193 -1.09 -3.50 -4.88
CA VAL A 193 -1.42 -3.55 -6.32
C VAL A 193 -0.69 -2.46 -7.09
N SER A 194 -0.65 -1.25 -6.55
CA SER A 194 0.09 -0.13 -7.14
C SER A 194 1.58 -0.41 -7.19
N VAL A 195 2.19 -0.75 -6.06
CA VAL A 195 3.64 -0.96 -5.96
C VAL A 195 4.09 -2.07 -6.90
N TYR A 196 3.44 -3.23 -6.88
CA TYR A 196 3.82 -4.37 -7.72
C TYR A 196 3.58 -4.08 -9.21
N GLY A 197 2.41 -3.55 -9.55
CA GLY A 197 2.08 -3.26 -10.94
C GLY A 197 2.94 -2.15 -11.53
N MET A 198 3.19 -1.08 -10.78
CA MET A 198 4.06 0.01 -11.25
C MET A 198 5.53 -0.42 -11.30
N PHE A 199 6.03 -1.24 -10.36
CA PHE A 199 7.35 -1.85 -10.48
C PHE A 199 7.48 -2.63 -11.79
N TRP A 200 6.47 -3.47 -12.12
CA TRP A 200 6.44 -4.18 -13.39
C TRP A 200 6.56 -3.24 -14.58
N GLN A 201 5.76 -2.17 -14.61
CA GLN A 201 5.74 -1.23 -15.72
C GLN A 201 7.08 -0.48 -15.87
N LEU A 202 7.68 -0.06 -14.76
CA LEU A 202 9.00 0.57 -14.74
C LEU A 202 10.09 -0.38 -15.23
N ALA A 203 10.14 -1.60 -14.68
CA ALA A 203 11.09 -2.62 -15.08
C ALA A 203 10.91 -3.02 -16.55
N ARG A 204 9.69 -3.07 -17.06
CA ARG A 204 9.39 -3.40 -18.46
C ARG A 204 9.98 -2.39 -19.44
N ARG A 205 9.93 -1.11 -19.07
CA ARG A 205 10.57 -0.03 -19.84
C ARG A 205 12.10 -0.15 -19.87
N MET A 206 12.70 -0.59 -18.77
CA MET A 206 14.15 -0.68 -18.63
C MET A 206 14.73 -1.96 -19.25
N LEU A 207 14.05 -3.10 -19.06
CA LEU A 207 14.58 -4.43 -19.40
C LEU A 207 14.10 -4.96 -20.77
N GLY A 208 13.07 -4.38 -21.32
CA GLY A 208 12.59 -4.67 -22.68
C GLY A 208 11.91 -6.04 -22.88
N SER A 209 11.96 -6.97 -21.93
CA SER A 209 11.44 -8.34 -22.05
C SER A 209 10.65 -8.75 -20.81
N ALA A 210 9.46 -9.33 -21.00
CA ALA A 210 8.60 -9.79 -19.91
C ALA A 210 9.30 -10.84 -19.02
N GLY A 211 10.05 -11.75 -19.59
CA GLY A 211 10.81 -12.76 -18.84
C GLY A 211 11.88 -12.15 -17.93
N LYS A 212 12.62 -11.15 -18.41
CA LYS A 212 13.61 -10.43 -17.59
C LYS A 212 12.92 -9.65 -16.48
N VAL A 213 11.75 -9.08 -16.74
CA VAL A 213 10.95 -8.36 -15.73
C VAL A 213 10.43 -9.31 -14.66
N CYS A 214 9.91 -10.49 -15.05
CA CYS A 214 9.52 -11.54 -14.09
C CYS A 214 10.71 -11.89 -13.17
N LEU A 215 11.86 -12.17 -13.75
CA LEU A 215 13.06 -12.50 -12.97
C LEU A 215 13.42 -11.37 -12.00
N ALA A 216 13.49 -10.12 -12.49
CA ALA A 216 13.78 -8.96 -11.65
C ALA A 216 12.76 -8.77 -10.53
N PHE A 217 11.47 -8.97 -10.83
CA PHE A 217 10.37 -8.87 -9.89
C PHE A 217 10.52 -9.90 -8.75
N TYR A 218 10.75 -11.16 -9.10
CA TYR A 218 10.93 -12.21 -8.10
C TYR A 218 12.22 -12.05 -7.30
N LEU A 219 13.33 -11.70 -7.94
CA LEU A 219 14.58 -11.42 -7.24
C LEU A 219 14.44 -10.25 -6.26
N PHE A 220 13.67 -9.23 -6.61
CA PHE A 220 13.49 -8.07 -5.75
C PHE A 220 12.51 -8.37 -4.60
N PHE A 221 11.31 -8.87 -4.89
CA PHE A 221 10.28 -9.02 -3.87
C PHE A 221 10.36 -10.32 -3.07
N MET A 222 10.80 -11.41 -3.70
CA MET A 222 10.91 -12.72 -3.07
C MET A 222 12.35 -13.11 -2.74
N GLY A 223 13.31 -12.26 -3.08
CA GLY A 223 14.72 -12.49 -2.76
C GLY A 223 14.95 -12.64 -1.26
N SER A 224 15.89 -13.54 -0.93
CA SER A 224 16.25 -13.86 0.45
C SER A 224 17.73 -14.11 0.57
N GLY A 225 18.29 -13.94 1.76
CA GLY A 225 19.61 -14.44 2.09
C GLY A 225 19.62 -15.98 2.19
N PHE A 226 20.81 -16.58 2.21
CA PHE A 226 20.97 -18.04 2.27
C PHE A 226 20.56 -18.68 3.61
N GLY A 227 20.00 -17.92 4.54
CA GLY A 227 19.47 -18.42 5.81
C GLY A 227 18.41 -19.51 5.65
N PHE A 228 17.67 -19.51 4.52
CA PHE A 228 16.69 -20.55 4.23
C PHE A 228 17.27 -21.97 4.20
N ALA A 229 18.56 -22.11 3.83
CA ALA A 229 19.22 -23.43 3.80
C ALA A 229 19.35 -24.04 5.20
N TYR A 230 19.61 -23.23 6.21
CA TYR A 230 19.61 -23.68 7.60
C TYR A 230 18.22 -24.02 8.09
N PHE A 231 17.23 -23.19 7.78
CA PHE A 231 15.83 -23.47 8.12
C PHE A 231 15.34 -24.78 7.50
N LEU A 232 15.61 -25.05 6.23
CA LEU A 232 15.22 -26.30 5.56
C LEU A 232 15.90 -27.52 6.17
N LYS A 233 17.13 -27.37 6.69
CA LYS A 233 17.84 -28.43 7.40
C LYS A 233 17.18 -28.76 8.74
N ASP A 234 16.68 -27.75 9.44
CA ASP A 234 16.13 -27.87 10.79
C ASP A 234 14.61 -28.13 10.79
N ALA A 235 13.92 -27.87 9.68
CA ALA A 235 12.48 -28.11 9.52
C ALA A 235 12.21 -29.62 9.42
N ALA A 236 11.40 -30.16 10.33
CA ALA A 236 11.05 -31.56 10.33
C ALA A 236 10.01 -31.94 9.25
N THR A 237 9.13 -30.99 8.91
CA THR A 237 8.07 -31.19 7.92
C THR A 237 7.87 -29.91 7.08
N PHE A 238 7.30 -30.09 5.88
CA PHE A 238 6.91 -28.96 5.02
C PHE A 238 5.89 -28.02 5.70
N LYS A 239 5.08 -28.56 6.60
CA LYS A 239 4.10 -27.80 7.38
C LYS A 239 4.77 -26.75 8.28
N ASP A 240 5.97 -27.04 8.77
CA ASP A 240 6.71 -26.14 9.69
C ASP A 240 7.03 -24.79 9.04
N ILE A 241 7.11 -24.74 7.70
CA ILE A 241 7.24 -23.49 6.93
C ILE A 241 6.09 -22.50 7.23
N PHE A 242 4.90 -23.03 7.48
CA PHE A 242 3.69 -22.23 7.68
C PHE A 242 3.25 -22.11 9.15
N THR A 243 3.64 -23.04 9.99
CA THR A 243 3.13 -23.16 11.36
C THR A 243 4.22 -23.05 12.42
N GLY A 244 5.48 -23.23 12.07
CA GLY A 244 6.60 -23.12 13.00
C GLY A 244 6.84 -21.68 13.42
N PHE A 245 6.99 -21.44 14.72
CA PHE A 245 7.50 -20.18 15.24
C PHE A 245 9.03 -20.30 15.30
N TYR A 246 9.72 -19.60 14.42
CA TYR A 246 11.15 -19.76 14.21
C TYR A 246 11.86 -18.41 14.03
N THR A 247 13.16 -18.41 14.19
CA THR A 247 14.00 -17.28 13.80
C THR A 247 13.88 -17.05 12.29
N THR A 248 13.68 -15.83 11.88
CA THR A 248 13.48 -15.48 10.47
C THR A 248 14.67 -15.98 9.63
N PRO A 249 14.47 -16.88 8.65
CA PRO A 249 15.58 -17.44 7.86
C PRO A 249 16.38 -16.37 7.10
N THR A 250 15.75 -15.25 6.77
CA THR A 250 16.38 -14.10 6.12
C THR A 250 17.36 -13.37 7.03
N ASN A 251 17.16 -13.45 8.36
CA ASN A 251 17.99 -12.83 9.38
C ASN A 251 18.55 -13.88 10.35
N TYR A 252 19.45 -14.71 9.88
CA TYR A 252 20.10 -15.74 10.70
C TYR A 252 21.43 -15.19 11.24
N THR A 253 21.33 -14.28 12.19
CA THR A 253 22.45 -13.49 12.72
C THR A 253 23.54 -14.35 13.35
N THR A 254 23.20 -15.50 13.95
CA THR A 254 24.17 -16.45 14.50
C THR A 254 25.13 -17.04 13.45
N LYS A 255 24.76 -16.96 12.17
CA LYS A 255 25.57 -17.35 11.02
C LYS A 255 26.02 -16.16 10.17
N ASN A 256 25.95 -14.96 10.74
CA ASN A 256 26.28 -13.72 10.05
C ASN A 256 25.50 -13.51 8.74
N ILE A 257 24.27 -14.02 8.68
CA ILE A 257 23.35 -13.83 7.57
C ILE A 257 22.34 -12.75 7.97
N VAL A 258 22.47 -11.59 7.34
CA VAL A 258 21.54 -10.46 7.52
C VAL A 258 20.96 -10.11 6.15
N TRP A 259 19.65 -10.18 6.03
CA TRP A 259 18.92 -9.87 4.82
C TRP A 259 17.56 -9.28 5.13
N VAL A 260 17.20 -8.22 4.42
CA VAL A 260 15.89 -7.58 4.55
C VAL A 260 15.06 -7.95 3.33
N ASN A 261 13.97 -8.70 3.54
CA ASN A 261 13.01 -8.98 2.47
C ASN A 261 12.06 -7.79 2.31
N PRO A 262 11.89 -7.24 1.10
CA PRO A 262 11.04 -6.06 0.90
C PRO A 262 9.60 -6.25 1.35
N ILE A 263 9.00 -7.42 1.19
CA ILE A 263 7.61 -7.66 1.58
C ILE A 263 7.49 -7.78 3.11
N VAL A 264 8.27 -8.71 3.69
CA VAL A 264 8.09 -9.13 5.08
C VAL A 264 8.64 -8.12 6.06
N ASP A 265 9.80 -7.52 5.75
CA ASP A 265 10.53 -6.66 6.67
C ASP A 265 10.32 -5.16 6.42
N LEU A 266 9.84 -4.78 5.21
CA LEU A 266 9.63 -3.37 4.87
C LEU A 266 8.16 -3.03 4.58
N LEU A 267 7.56 -3.62 3.54
CA LEU A 267 6.27 -3.14 3.05
C LEU A 267 5.10 -3.51 3.98
N ILE A 268 5.17 -4.65 4.67
CA ILE A 268 4.12 -5.05 5.61
C ILE A 268 4.24 -4.29 6.94
N PRO A 269 5.38 -4.29 7.65
CA PRO A 269 5.49 -3.60 8.93
C PRO A 269 5.64 -2.08 8.79
N GLN A 270 6.41 -1.62 7.81
CA GLN A 270 6.72 -0.21 7.61
C GLN A 270 5.74 0.44 6.62
N ARG A 271 4.54 0.77 7.10
CA ARG A 271 3.46 1.35 6.27
C ARG A 271 3.88 2.62 5.54
N ALA A 272 4.70 3.46 6.17
CA ALA A 272 5.24 4.66 5.54
C ALA A 272 6.02 4.32 4.26
N THR A 273 6.76 3.21 4.25
CA THR A 273 7.47 2.71 3.05
C THR A 273 6.49 2.26 1.97
N LEU A 274 5.49 1.45 2.32
CA LEU A 274 4.48 0.98 1.35
C LEU A 274 3.76 2.15 0.67
N PHE A 275 3.24 3.08 1.45
CA PHE A 275 2.51 4.24 0.93
C PHE A 275 3.45 5.23 0.21
N GLY A 276 4.68 5.38 0.70
CA GLY A 276 5.71 6.18 0.04
C GLY A 276 6.08 5.61 -1.33
N TRP A 277 6.22 4.29 -1.47
CA TRP A 277 6.48 3.65 -2.76
C TRP A 277 5.27 3.76 -3.71
N CYS A 278 4.06 3.74 -3.20
CA CYS A 278 2.87 4.04 -4.00
C CYS A 278 3.00 5.40 -4.71
N VAL A 279 3.35 6.44 -3.97
CA VAL A 279 3.54 7.79 -4.50
C VAL A 279 4.75 7.85 -5.43
N LEU A 280 5.89 7.28 -5.01
CA LEU A 280 7.13 7.27 -5.79
C LEU A 280 6.94 6.58 -7.14
N PHE A 281 6.39 5.37 -7.15
CA PHE A 281 6.24 4.62 -8.40
C PHE A 281 5.17 5.22 -9.31
N ALA A 282 4.13 5.83 -8.76
CA ALA A 282 3.17 6.59 -9.55
C ALA A 282 3.84 7.82 -10.21
N ALA A 283 4.66 8.57 -9.47
CA ALA A 283 5.42 9.70 -10.00
C ALA A 283 6.43 9.28 -11.08
N LEU A 284 7.22 8.23 -10.82
CA LEU A 284 8.15 7.68 -11.80
C LEU A 284 7.42 7.15 -13.04
N GLY A 285 6.27 6.50 -12.86
CA GLY A 285 5.41 6.06 -13.95
C GLY A 285 4.98 7.23 -14.82
N MET A 286 4.53 8.33 -14.20
CA MET A 286 4.17 9.54 -14.93
C MET A 286 5.33 10.12 -15.75
N LEU A 287 6.51 10.21 -15.15
CA LEU A 287 7.72 10.69 -15.85
C LEU A 287 8.09 9.83 -17.06
N LEU A 288 7.87 8.52 -16.99
CA LEU A 288 8.20 7.60 -18.09
C LEU A 288 7.12 7.52 -19.18
N TYR A 289 5.84 7.67 -18.81
CA TYR A 289 4.72 7.60 -19.76
C TYR A 289 4.29 8.97 -20.30
N TYR A 290 4.68 10.05 -19.61
CA TYR A 290 4.48 11.42 -20.03
C TYR A 290 5.83 12.09 -20.32
N PRO A 291 6.49 11.80 -21.45
CA PRO A 291 7.61 12.62 -21.86
C PRO A 291 7.09 14.04 -22.00
N ALA A 292 7.80 14.99 -21.38
CA ALA A 292 7.46 16.40 -21.39
C ALA A 292 7.06 16.81 -22.82
N ARG A 293 5.81 17.23 -23.00
CA ARG A 293 5.48 17.99 -24.20
C ARG A 293 6.37 19.22 -24.14
N PRO A 294 7.14 19.53 -25.18
CA PRO A 294 7.88 20.80 -25.20
C PRO A 294 6.87 21.90 -24.93
N LEU A 295 7.18 22.73 -23.90
CA LEU A 295 6.44 23.93 -23.55
C LEU A 295 6.43 24.89 -24.73
#